data_8803258a05067bb9d3ac7c84026f5769
#
_entry.id   8803258a05067bb9d3ac7c84026f5769
#
_cell.length_a   1.000
_cell.length_b   1.000
_cell.length_c   1.000
_cell.angle_alpha   90.00
_cell.angle_beta   90.00
_cell.angle_gamma   90.00
#
_symmetry.space_group_name_H-M   'P 1'
#
loop_
_entity.id
_entity.type
_entity.pdbx_description
1 polymer ?
#
loop_
_entity_poly.entity_id
_entity_poly.type
_entity_poly.pdbx_seq_one_letter_code
_entity_poly.pdbx_strand_id
1 'polypeptide(L)'
;QLSFIRARSRVLSFPVLAGVEVSAHDPATGRKVHVLGFGLEATADGSGPVERLVAPTLFARTATSLWQAWVLKREDVEFSGHRLSFDEVYDVARASTGIYKQHIMEALTRRPHTDPDYQFCYQCWFKGDSPANRTVEYPTAVEAVRAIREQGGVPVLAHPGQTKSWAIVPELVGAGLMGIEAFHPDHGPVEEGLAFELAERLGLFVTGGSDYHGKYGSSPALGTSFVCPEEAGSKVEGLFASEAALS
;
A
#
# COMPACT_ATOMS: atom_id res chain seq x y z
N GLN A 1 2.60 9.85 11.97
CA GLN A 1 2.21 8.42 12.08
C GLN A 1 3.37 7.56 12.57
N LEU A 2 4.58 7.69 12.01
CA LEU A 2 5.77 6.91 12.43
C LEU A 2 6.09 7.04 13.91
N SER A 3 6.02 8.26 14.49
CA SER A 3 6.25 8.48 15.92
C SER A 3 5.21 7.77 16.80
N PHE A 4 3.96 7.68 16.36
CA PHE A 4 2.91 6.96 17.06
C PHE A 4 3.13 5.45 17.02
N ILE A 5 3.51 4.90 15.87
CA ILE A 5 3.81 3.48 15.70
C ILE A 5 5.01 3.09 16.57
N ARG A 6 6.09 3.87 16.54
CA ARG A 6 7.28 3.66 17.39
C ARG A 6 6.97 3.72 18.89
N ALA A 7 6.13 4.66 19.33
CA ALA A 7 5.69 4.73 20.72
C ALA A 7 4.89 3.49 21.14
N ARG A 8 4.05 2.96 20.23
CA ARG A 8 3.26 1.74 20.50
C ARG A 8 4.10 0.48 20.50
N SER A 9 5.09 0.36 19.63
CA SER A 9 6.00 -0.78 19.59
C SER A 9 6.71 -0.99 20.95
N ARG A 10 7.13 0.09 21.60
CA ARG A 10 7.73 0.06 22.95
C ARG A 10 6.79 -0.49 24.03
N VAL A 11 5.48 -0.30 23.87
CA VAL A 11 4.45 -0.79 24.82
C VAL A 11 4.14 -2.27 24.60
N LEU A 12 4.25 -2.75 23.37
CA LEU A 12 3.80 -4.09 22.99
C LEU A 12 4.80 -5.21 23.27
N SER A 13 6.01 -4.87 23.68
CA SER A 13 7.09 -5.84 24.04
C SER A 13 7.52 -6.79 22.91
N PHE A 14 7.20 -6.46 21.65
CA PHE A 14 7.68 -7.17 20.47
C PHE A 14 8.16 -6.18 19.39
N PRO A 15 9.13 -6.54 18.56
CA PRO A 15 9.68 -5.65 17.55
C PRO A 15 8.63 -5.30 16.50
N VAL A 16 8.46 -4.01 16.21
CA VAL A 16 7.59 -3.47 15.16
C VAL A 16 8.41 -2.58 14.25
N LEU A 17 8.49 -2.94 12.99
CA LEU A 17 9.16 -2.15 11.98
C LEU A 17 8.14 -1.31 11.22
N ALA A 18 8.32 0.01 11.23
CA ALA A 18 7.49 0.90 10.46
C ALA A 18 7.94 0.90 9.00
N GLY A 19 6.96 0.88 8.09
CA GLY A 19 7.22 0.91 6.66
C GLY A 19 6.18 1.74 5.90
N VAL A 20 6.38 1.84 4.60
CA VAL A 20 5.45 2.46 3.65
C VAL A 20 5.25 1.52 2.47
N GLU A 21 4.05 1.52 1.92
CA GLU A 21 3.78 0.90 0.63
C GLU A 21 3.60 2.00 -0.42
N VAL A 22 4.48 2.02 -1.41
CA VAL A 22 4.47 2.96 -2.52
C VAL A 22 3.75 2.33 -3.70
N SER A 23 2.59 2.89 -4.08
CA SER A 23 1.94 2.54 -5.34
C SER A 23 2.73 3.12 -6.51
N ALA A 24 3.08 2.29 -7.47
CA ALA A 24 3.88 2.59 -8.63
C ALA A 24 3.35 1.86 -9.88
N HIS A 25 4.01 2.02 -11.01
CA HIS A 25 3.70 1.27 -12.22
C HIS A 25 4.97 0.78 -12.93
N ASP A 26 4.81 -0.25 -13.73
CA ASP A 26 5.79 -0.72 -14.71
C ASP A 26 5.53 0.02 -16.04
N PRO A 27 6.42 0.88 -16.52
CA PRO A 27 6.20 1.62 -17.76
C PRO A 27 6.15 0.75 -19.01
N ALA A 28 6.77 -0.43 -18.98
CA ALA A 28 6.80 -1.33 -20.14
C ALA A 28 5.45 -2.05 -20.35
N THR A 29 4.74 -2.36 -19.26
CA THR A 29 3.49 -3.12 -19.32
C THR A 29 2.26 -2.32 -18.91
N GLY A 30 2.44 -1.15 -18.30
CA GLY A 30 1.37 -0.35 -17.68
C GLY A 30 0.76 -0.98 -16.41
N ARG A 31 1.34 -2.09 -15.92
CA ARG A 31 0.82 -2.78 -14.74
C ARG A 31 1.14 -2.03 -13.46
N LYS A 32 0.25 -2.16 -12.50
CA LYS A 32 0.52 -1.69 -11.14
C LYS A 32 1.65 -2.51 -10.53
N VAL A 33 2.47 -1.81 -9.76
CA VAL A 33 3.54 -2.41 -8.95
C VAL A 33 3.49 -1.72 -7.60
N HIS A 34 3.56 -2.49 -6.53
CA HIS A 34 3.68 -1.93 -5.19
C HIS A 34 5.06 -2.25 -4.62
N VAL A 35 5.67 -1.26 -3.99
CA VAL A 35 7.00 -1.40 -3.38
C VAL A 35 6.91 -1.02 -1.91
N LEU A 36 7.22 -1.97 -1.04
CA LEU A 36 7.35 -1.72 0.40
C LEU A 36 8.70 -1.06 0.68
N GLY A 37 8.71 -0.10 1.58
CA GLY A 37 9.94 0.52 2.10
C GLY A 37 9.98 0.36 3.60
N PHE A 38 10.92 -0.43 4.11
CA PHE A 38 11.12 -0.63 5.54
C PHE A 38 12.30 0.18 6.07
N GLY A 39 12.25 0.58 7.34
CA GLY A 39 13.36 1.22 8.03
C GLY A 39 13.76 2.58 7.45
N LEU A 40 12.81 3.31 6.87
CA LEU A 40 13.06 4.63 6.31
C LEU A 40 13.51 5.62 7.37
N GLU A 41 14.52 6.42 7.07
CA GLU A 41 14.91 7.55 7.90
C GLU A 41 13.85 8.65 7.83
N ALA A 42 13.32 9.05 8.99
CA ALA A 42 12.38 10.15 9.05
C ALA A 42 13.10 11.48 8.84
N THR A 43 12.64 12.27 7.88
CA THR A 43 13.12 13.65 7.70
C THR A 43 12.32 14.61 8.56
N ALA A 44 13.00 15.59 9.16
CA ALA A 44 12.39 16.51 10.12
C ALA A 44 11.27 17.38 9.50
N ASP A 45 11.38 17.67 8.21
CA ASP A 45 10.48 18.52 7.44
C ASP A 45 9.54 17.72 6.50
N GLY A 46 9.63 16.38 6.50
CA GLY A 46 8.85 15.54 5.60
C GLY A 46 9.24 15.66 4.13
N SER A 47 10.46 16.08 3.83
CA SER A 47 10.96 16.29 2.47
C SER A 47 11.93 15.21 1.98
N GLY A 48 11.86 14.01 2.55
CA GLY A 48 12.68 12.88 2.13
C GLY A 48 12.44 12.46 0.67
N PRO A 49 13.32 11.64 0.10
CA PRO A 49 13.18 11.13 -1.26
C PRO A 49 11.83 10.47 -1.54
N VAL A 50 11.33 9.64 -0.63
CA VAL A 50 10.03 8.96 -0.77
C VAL A 50 8.89 9.97 -0.69
N GLU A 51 8.92 10.90 0.28
CA GLU A 51 7.90 11.93 0.44
C GLU A 51 7.82 12.82 -0.81
N ARG A 52 8.95 13.25 -1.36
CA ARG A 52 8.98 14.03 -2.61
C ARG A 52 8.42 13.26 -3.79
N LEU A 53 8.75 11.97 -3.90
CA LEU A 53 8.27 11.12 -4.99
C LEU A 53 6.75 10.95 -4.94
N VAL A 54 6.17 10.71 -3.76
CA VAL A 54 4.73 10.41 -3.63
C VAL A 54 3.86 11.66 -3.51
N ALA A 55 4.41 12.83 -3.18
CA ALA A 55 3.64 14.05 -2.96
C ALA A 55 2.75 14.46 -4.14
N PRO A 56 3.20 14.43 -5.41
CA PRO A 56 2.34 14.73 -6.56
C PRO A 56 1.16 13.76 -6.68
N THR A 57 1.39 12.47 -6.46
CA THR A 57 0.34 11.45 -6.49
C THR A 57 -0.66 11.62 -5.36
N LEU A 58 -0.21 11.93 -4.14
CA LEU A 58 -1.09 12.20 -2.99
C LEU A 58 -1.98 13.42 -3.24
N PHE A 59 -1.40 14.49 -3.79
CA PHE A 59 -2.16 15.68 -4.19
C PHE A 59 -3.21 15.34 -5.26
N ALA A 60 -2.80 14.66 -6.33
CA ALA A 60 -3.68 14.27 -7.43
C ALA A 60 -4.80 13.31 -6.96
N ARG A 61 -4.50 12.37 -6.04
CA ARG A 61 -5.50 11.47 -5.44
C ARG A 61 -6.51 12.24 -4.62
N THR A 62 -6.08 13.18 -3.79
CA THR A 62 -6.99 14.01 -2.98
C THR A 62 -7.88 14.86 -3.88
N ALA A 63 -7.32 15.55 -4.87
CA ALA A 63 -8.07 16.34 -5.84
C ALA A 63 -9.08 15.49 -6.64
N THR A 64 -8.63 14.31 -7.08
CA THR A 64 -9.51 13.36 -7.79
C THR A 64 -10.64 12.85 -6.89
N SER A 65 -10.35 12.53 -5.63
CA SER A 65 -11.38 12.05 -4.68
C SER A 65 -12.41 13.14 -4.36
N LEU A 66 -11.97 14.40 -4.19
CA LEU A 66 -12.89 15.53 -4.01
C LEU A 66 -13.78 15.74 -5.24
N TRP A 67 -13.20 15.65 -6.44
CA TRP A 67 -13.97 15.69 -7.68
C TRP A 67 -14.96 14.53 -7.77
N GLN A 68 -14.58 13.32 -7.39
CA GLN A 68 -15.45 12.16 -7.35
C GLN A 68 -16.62 12.35 -6.37
N ALA A 69 -16.35 12.86 -5.17
CA ALA A 69 -17.39 13.20 -4.21
C ALA A 69 -18.35 14.27 -4.77
N TRP A 70 -17.81 15.25 -5.49
CA TRP A 70 -18.62 16.25 -6.18
C TRP A 70 -19.52 15.64 -7.26
N VAL A 71 -19.02 14.69 -8.06
CA VAL A 71 -19.81 13.97 -9.07
C VAL A 71 -20.97 13.24 -8.39
N LEU A 72 -20.70 12.47 -7.34
CA LEU A 72 -21.75 11.73 -6.62
C LEU A 72 -22.82 12.68 -6.06
N LYS A 73 -22.39 13.83 -5.53
CA LYS A 73 -23.32 14.85 -5.02
C LYS A 73 -24.16 15.49 -6.14
N ARG A 74 -23.54 15.80 -7.27
CA ARG A 74 -24.22 16.38 -8.45
C ARG A 74 -25.28 15.42 -9.01
N GLU A 75 -24.96 14.13 -9.07
CA GLU A 75 -25.88 13.07 -9.55
C GLU A 75 -26.90 12.67 -8.47
N ASP A 76 -26.97 13.37 -7.35
CA ASP A 76 -27.87 13.13 -6.22
C ASP A 76 -27.86 11.67 -5.73
N VAL A 77 -26.66 11.07 -5.67
CA VAL A 77 -26.50 9.67 -5.31
C VAL A 77 -26.96 9.44 -3.89
N GLU A 78 -27.88 8.49 -3.75
CA GLU A 78 -28.44 8.06 -2.47
C GLU A 78 -28.13 6.59 -2.22
N PHE A 79 -27.79 6.28 -0.97
CA PHE A 79 -27.60 4.92 -0.50
C PHE A 79 -28.44 4.68 0.76
N SER A 80 -29.44 3.81 0.68
CA SER A 80 -30.35 3.48 1.80
C SER A 80 -30.95 4.72 2.51
N GLY A 81 -31.38 5.72 1.74
CA GLY A 81 -31.93 6.97 2.28
C GLY A 81 -30.90 8.00 2.71
N HIS A 82 -29.61 7.70 2.56
CA HIS A 82 -28.53 8.62 2.90
C HIS A 82 -27.86 9.21 1.65
N ARG A 83 -27.61 10.52 1.67
CA ARG A 83 -26.92 11.25 0.62
C ARG A 83 -25.56 11.73 1.10
N LEU A 84 -24.60 11.74 0.21
CA LEU A 84 -23.23 12.15 0.52
C LEU A 84 -23.15 13.60 0.99
N SER A 85 -22.47 13.82 2.12
CA SER A 85 -22.07 15.13 2.63
C SER A 85 -20.55 15.27 2.53
N PHE A 86 -20.06 16.45 2.11
CA PHE A 86 -18.62 16.74 2.14
C PHE A 86 -18.08 16.77 3.58
N ASP A 87 -18.85 17.27 4.53
CA ASP A 87 -18.45 17.32 5.93
C ASP A 87 -18.20 15.90 6.48
N GLU A 88 -19.05 14.94 6.13
CA GLU A 88 -18.84 13.52 6.49
C GLU A 88 -17.59 12.93 5.83
N VAL A 89 -17.30 13.26 4.57
CA VAL A 89 -16.08 12.81 3.90
C VAL A 89 -14.84 13.37 4.61
N TYR A 90 -14.85 14.65 4.99
CA TYR A 90 -13.76 15.28 5.74
C TYR A 90 -13.61 14.68 7.13
N ASP A 91 -14.70 14.42 7.82
CA ASP A 91 -14.68 13.81 9.15
C ASP A 91 -14.10 12.39 9.13
N VAL A 92 -14.48 11.59 8.15
CA VAL A 92 -13.94 10.24 7.96
C VAL A 92 -12.44 10.30 7.61
N ALA A 93 -12.03 11.25 6.78
CA ALA A 93 -10.64 11.40 6.33
C ALA A 93 -9.73 12.13 7.34
N ARG A 94 -10.24 12.63 8.47
CA ARG A 94 -9.52 13.52 9.41
C ARG A 94 -8.16 13.00 9.86
N ALA A 95 -8.02 11.69 10.05
CA ALA A 95 -6.77 11.06 10.50
C ALA A 95 -5.86 10.62 9.34
N SER A 96 -6.28 10.85 8.10
CA SER A 96 -5.52 10.46 6.90
C SER A 96 -4.69 11.61 6.37
N THR A 97 -3.63 11.29 5.63
CA THR A 97 -2.79 12.27 4.91
C THR A 97 -3.43 12.77 3.60
N GLY A 98 -4.53 12.16 3.17
CA GLY A 98 -5.27 12.53 1.97
C GLY A 98 -6.67 11.97 1.96
N ILE A 99 -7.46 12.35 0.96
CA ILE A 99 -8.82 11.82 0.77
C ILE A 99 -8.78 10.74 -0.31
N TYR A 100 -9.42 9.61 0.00
CA TYR A 100 -9.46 8.42 -0.85
C TYR A 100 -10.91 8.01 -1.14
N LYS A 101 -11.11 7.20 -2.19
CA LYS A 101 -12.43 6.63 -2.54
C LYS A 101 -13.08 5.92 -1.35
N GLN A 102 -12.30 5.24 -0.52
CA GLN A 102 -12.77 4.55 0.67
C GLN A 102 -13.44 5.50 1.69
N HIS A 103 -12.91 6.73 1.85
CA HIS A 103 -13.53 7.74 2.72
C HIS A 103 -14.88 8.20 2.15
N ILE A 104 -14.97 8.36 0.83
CA ILE A 104 -16.24 8.72 0.16
C ILE A 104 -17.26 7.59 0.33
N MET A 105 -16.84 6.35 0.10
CA MET A 105 -17.70 5.18 0.24
C MET A 105 -18.17 4.97 1.68
N GLU A 106 -17.28 5.19 2.66
CA GLU A 106 -17.67 5.12 4.08
C GLU A 106 -18.67 6.22 4.44
N ALA A 107 -18.42 7.46 4.02
CA ALA A 107 -19.35 8.57 4.26
C ALA A 107 -20.72 8.31 3.62
N LEU A 108 -20.77 7.73 2.42
CA LEU A 108 -22.00 7.45 1.71
C LEU A 108 -22.74 6.21 2.25
N THR A 109 -22.02 5.10 2.45
CA THR A 109 -22.66 3.79 2.69
C THR A 109 -22.66 3.40 4.16
N ARG A 110 -21.69 3.87 4.96
CA ARG A 110 -21.44 3.46 6.36
C ARG A 110 -21.30 1.95 6.53
N ARG A 111 -20.86 1.26 5.47
CA ARG A 111 -20.71 -0.19 5.40
C ARG A 111 -19.25 -0.58 5.20
N PRO A 112 -18.85 -1.77 5.66
CA PRO A 112 -17.52 -2.28 5.40
C PRO A 112 -17.32 -2.60 3.92
N HIS A 113 -16.06 -2.61 3.48
CA HIS A 113 -15.69 -2.92 2.09
C HIS A 113 -16.22 -4.28 1.61
N THR A 114 -16.36 -5.26 2.49
CA THR A 114 -16.85 -6.61 2.18
C THR A 114 -18.37 -6.72 2.00
N ASP A 115 -19.12 -5.65 2.30
CA ASP A 115 -20.57 -5.63 2.14
C ASP A 115 -20.94 -5.64 0.65
N PRO A 116 -21.86 -6.54 0.19
CA PRO A 116 -22.24 -6.63 -1.22
C PRO A 116 -22.83 -5.32 -1.78
N ASP A 117 -23.60 -4.58 -0.98
CA ASP A 117 -24.21 -3.33 -1.43
C ASP A 117 -23.14 -2.23 -1.56
N TYR A 118 -22.13 -2.22 -0.68
CA TYR A 118 -20.94 -1.37 -0.83
C TYR A 118 -20.25 -1.68 -2.16
N GLN A 119 -19.98 -2.96 -2.44
CA GLN A 119 -19.29 -3.38 -3.67
C GLN A 119 -20.08 -3.01 -4.91
N PHE A 120 -21.40 -3.21 -4.90
CA PHE A 120 -22.27 -2.81 -6.00
C PHE A 120 -22.20 -1.29 -6.25
N CYS A 121 -22.36 -0.48 -5.20
CA CYS A 121 -22.27 0.97 -5.29
C CYS A 121 -20.88 1.41 -5.81
N TYR A 122 -19.80 0.79 -5.32
CA TYR A 122 -18.44 1.08 -5.75
C TYR A 122 -18.22 0.78 -7.24
N GLN A 123 -18.72 -0.35 -7.73
CA GLN A 123 -18.63 -0.70 -9.15
C GLN A 123 -19.41 0.29 -10.04
N CYS A 124 -20.64 0.65 -9.64
CA CYS A 124 -21.46 1.57 -10.40
C CYS A 124 -20.85 2.97 -10.56
N TRP A 125 -20.14 3.46 -9.55
CA TRP A 125 -19.66 4.86 -9.52
C TRP A 125 -18.19 5.04 -9.81
N PHE A 126 -17.34 4.05 -9.54
CA PHE A 126 -15.89 4.22 -9.60
C PHE A 126 -15.16 3.28 -10.57
N LYS A 127 -15.91 2.44 -11.32
CA LYS A 127 -15.31 1.45 -12.24
C LYS A 127 -15.89 1.56 -13.65
N GLY A 128 -15.15 1.01 -14.62
CA GLY A 128 -15.58 1.03 -16.02
C GLY A 128 -15.81 2.43 -16.56
N ASP A 129 -16.89 2.62 -17.30
CA ASP A 129 -17.29 3.89 -17.90
C ASP A 129 -18.14 4.77 -16.97
N SER A 130 -18.06 4.53 -15.66
CA SER A 130 -18.87 5.27 -14.69
C SER A 130 -18.45 6.74 -14.57
N PRO A 131 -19.42 7.65 -14.24
CA PRO A 131 -19.19 9.09 -14.24
C PRO A 131 -18.09 9.55 -13.28
N ALA A 132 -17.86 8.85 -12.17
CA ALA A 132 -16.83 9.18 -11.20
C ALA A 132 -15.55 8.36 -11.37
N ASN A 133 -15.43 7.53 -12.40
CA ASN A 133 -14.20 6.81 -12.66
C ASN A 133 -13.12 7.74 -13.21
N ARG A 134 -12.03 7.88 -12.43
CA ARG A 134 -10.85 8.65 -12.80
C ARG A 134 -9.61 8.01 -12.21
N THR A 135 -8.56 7.99 -13.00
CA THR A 135 -7.24 7.50 -12.59
C THR A 135 -6.31 8.66 -12.24
N VAL A 136 -5.28 8.35 -11.46
CA VAL A 136 -4.15 9.26 -11.21
C VAL A 136 -2.87 8.60 -11.71
N GLU A 137 -1.88 9.40 -12.00
CA GLU A 137 -0.55 8.92 -12.37
C GLU A 137 0.24 8.52 -11.12
N TYR A 138 1.02 7.47 -11.26
CA TYR A 138 1.90 6.94 -10.23
C TYR A 138 3.34 7.03 -10.71
N PRO A 139 4.32 7.12 -9.79
CA PRO A 139 5.74 6.98 -10.15
C PRO A 139 6.01 5.59 -10.73
N THR A 140 7.14 5.45 -11.40
CA THR A 140 7.62 4.13 -11.84
C THR A 140 8.11 3.32 -10.63
N ALA A 141 8.05 2.00 -10.74
CA ALA A 141 8.53 1.11 -9.68
C ALA A 141 10.05 1.27 -9.45
N VAL A 142 10.81 1.58 -10.48
CA VAL A 142 12.25 1.87 -10.40
C VAL A 142 12.51 3.13 -9.58
N GLU A 143 11.75 4.20 -9.80
CA GLU A 143 11.85 5.43 -8.99
C GLU A 143 11.51 5.17 -7.53
N ALA A 144 10.48 4.34 -7.27
CA ALA A 144 10.09 3.97 -5.91
C ALA A 144 11.23 3.21 -5.19
N VAL A 145 11.84 2.21 -5.83
CA VAL A 145 12.98 1.47 -5.27
C VAL A 145 14.14 2.40 -4.98
N ARG A 146 14.51 3.27 -5.92
CA ARG A 146 15.62 4.23 -5.73
C ARG A 146 15.35 5.22 -4.61
N ALA A 147 14.15 5.79 -4.52
CA ALA A 147 13.79 6.73 -3.46
C ALA A 147 13.84 6.08 -2.07
N ILE A 148 13.37 4.83 -1.95
CA ILE A 148 13.47 4.06 -0.70
C ILE A 148 14.93 3.83 -0.32
N ARG A 149 15.78 3.44 -1.28
CA ARG A 149 17.23 3.25 -1.05
C ARG A 149 17.94 4.55 -0.66
N GLU A 150 17.64 5.64 -1.35
CA GLU A 150 18.21 6.97 -1.06
C GLU A 150 17.85 7.44 0.34
N GLN A 151 16.65 7.08 0.85
CA GLN A 151 16.19 7.41 2.20
C GLN A 151 16.65 6.39 3.26
N GLY A 152 17.67 5.58 2.98
CA GLY A 152 18.23 4.59 3.92
C GLY A 152 17.37 3.33 4.09
N GLY A 153 16.23 3.24 3.40
CA GLY A 153 15.29 2.15 3.54
C GLY A 153 15.64 0.88 2.76
N VAL A 154 14.87 -0.16 3.02
CA VAL A 154 14.96 -1.48 2.41
C VAL A 154 13.74 -1.70 1.52
N PRO A 155 13.89 -1.68 0.17
CA PRO A 155 12.78 -1.90 -0.76
C PRO A 155 12.50 -3.38 -0.95
N VAL A 156 11.20 -3.72 -0.90
CA VAL A 156 10.68 -5.07 -1.13
C VAL A 156 9.53 -5.00 -2.15
N LEU A 157 9.52 -5.88 -3.12
CA LEU A 157 8.40 -5.98 -4.06
C LEU A 157 7.20 -6.63 -3.34
N ALA A 158 6.10 -5.89 -3.24
CA ALA A 158 4.87 -6.35 -2.62
C ALA A 158 4.06 -7.23 -3.57
N HIS A 159 3.47 -8.29 -3.05
CA HIS A 159 2.47 -9.18 -3.67
C HIS A 159 2.49 -9.24 -5.22
N PRO A 160 3.63 -9.65 -5.85
CA PRO A 160 3.77 -9.63 -7.31
C PRO A 160 2.79 -10.55 -8.06
N GLY A 161 2.23 -11.55 -7.40
CA GLY A 161 1.18 -12.40 -7.97
C GLY A 161 -0.14 -11.66 -8.15
N GLN A 162 -0.55 -10.84 -7.18
CA GLN A 162 -1.76 -10.02 -7.24
C GLN A 162 -1.69 -9.03 -8.42
N THR A 163 -0.55 -8.34 -8.56
CA THR A 163 -0.34 -7.32 -9.60
C THR A 163 0.18 -7.89 -10.93
N LYS A 164 0.53 -9.18 -10.96
CA LYS A 164 1.18 -9.86 -12.10
C LYS A 164 2.45 -9.14 -12.58
N SER A 165 3.26 -8.68 -11.63
CA SER A 165 4.43 -7.81 -11.86
C SER A 165 5.77 -8.56 -11.83
N TRP A 166 5.78 -9.87 -12.03
CA TRP A 166 6.97 -10.69 -12.00
C TRP A 166 8.06 -10.28 -13.02
N ALA A 167 7.65 -9.80 -14.18
CA ALA A 167 8.58 -9.49 -15.28
C ALA A 167 9.54 -8.34 -14.97
N ILE A 168 9.14 -7.40 -14.09
CA ILE A 168 9.96 -6.23 -13.75
C ILE A 168 11.04 -6.53 -12.68
N VAL A 169 10.99 -7.70 -12.03
CA VAL A 169 11.89 -8.03 -10.91
C VAL A 169 13.38 -7.83 -11.24
N PRO A 170 13.92 -8.29 -12.39
CA PRO A 170 15.32 -8.07 -12.72
C PRO A 170 15.70 -6.58 -12.82
N GLU A 171 14.82 -5.74 -13.34
CA GLU A 171 15.04 -4.29 -13.44
C GLU A 171 15.04 -3.64 -12.05
N LEU A 172 14.12 -4.05 -11.19
CA LEU A 172 14.07 -3.57 -9.81
C LEU A 172 15.30 -3.99 -9.01
N VAL A 173 15.83 -5.18 -9.23
CA VAL A 173 17.10 -5.62 -8.62
C VAL A 173 18.25 -4.72 -9.07
N GLY A 174 18.31 -4.38 -10.36
CA GLY A 174 19.27 -3.40 -10.89
C GLY A 174 19.13 -1.99 -10.26
N ALA A 175 17.93 -1.64 -9.79
CA ALA A 175 17.65 -0.39 -9.07
C ALA A 175 17.95 -0.47 -7.56
N GLY A 176 18.18 -1.67 -7.01
CA GLY A 176 18.51 -1.89 -5.60
C GLY A 176 17.42 -2.56 -4.78
N LEU A 177 16.47 -3.28 -5.41
CA LEU A 177 15.50 -4.12 -4.71
C LEU A 177 16.23 -5.15 -3.85
N MET A 178 15.74 -5.38 -2.63
CA MET A 178 16.39 -6.27 -1.67
C MET A 178 15.56 -7.49 -1.27
N GLY A 179 14.24 -7.42 -1.42
CA GLY A 179 13.35 -8.51 -1.05
C GLY A 179 12.13 -8.61 -1.96
N ILE A 180 11.40 -9.70 -1.80
CA ILE A 180 10.18 -10.02 -2.53
C ILE A 180 9.18 -10.67 -1.57
N GLU A 181 7.91 -10.28 -1.65
CA GLU A 181 6.86 -10.89 -0.86
C GLU A 181 6.42 -12.20 -1.50
N ALA A 182 6.57 -13.31 -0.76
CA ALA A 182 6.17 -14.64 -1.19
C ALA A 182 4.78 -15.00 -0.64
N PHE A 183 4.59 -14.82 0.67
CA PHE A 183 3.33 -15.18 1.33
C PHE A 183 2.38 -13.98 1.36
N HIS A 184 1.28 -14.11 0.65
CA HIS A 184 0.22 -13.10 0.57
C HIS A 184 -1.14 -13.80 0.41
N PRO A 185 -2.27 -13.20 0.87
CA PRO A 185 -3.59 -13.82 0.72
C PRO A 185 -4.00 -14.18 -0.72
N ASP A 186 -3.51 -13.43 -1.71
CA ASP A 186 -3.77 -13.66 -3.13
C ASP A 186 -2.68 -14.51 -3.81
N HIS A 187 -1.71 -15.05 -3.05
CA HIS A 187 -0.72 -16.00 -3.56
C HIS A 187 -1.13 -17.43 -3.21
N GLY A 188 -0.92 -18.32 -4.16
CA GLY A 188 -0.96 -19.76 -3.96
C GLY A 188 0.42 -20.39 -4.08
N PRO A 189 0.52 -21.72 -4.01
CA PRO A 189 1.81 -22.43 -4.07
C PRO A 189 2.65 -22.12 -5.32
N VAL A 190 2.01 -21.72 -6.41
CA VAL A 190 2.71 -21.37 -7.67
C VAL A 190 3.41 -20.02 -7.52
N GLU A 191 2.71 -19.02 -7.01
CA GLU A 191 3.24 -17.67 -6.77
C GLU A 191 4.31 -17.69 -5.69
N GLU A 192 4.10 -18.45 -4.62
CA GLU A 192 5.08 -18.66 -3.56
C GLU A 192 6.35 -19.30 -4.09
N GLY A 193 6.23 -20.41 -4.85
CA GLY A 193 7.36 -21.09 -5.47
C GLY A 193 8.16 -20.19 -6.42
N LEU A 194 7.47 -19.37 -7.23
CA LEU A 194 8.10 -18.40 -8.12
C LEU A 194 8.84 -17.30 -7.35
N ALA A 195 8.27 -16.82 -6.24
CA ALA A 195 8.92 -15.82 -5.38
C ALA A 195 10.22 -16.38 -4.78
N PHE A 196 10.20 -17.61 -4.25
CA PHE A 196 11.40 -18.28 -3.72
C PHE A 196 12.45 -18.51 -4.80
N GLU A 197 12.08 -18.98 -5.99
CA GLU A 197 13.02 -19.17 -7.11
C GLU A 197 13.71 -17.86 -7.51
N LEU A 198 12.93 -16.78 -7.62
CA LEU A 198 13.45 -15.45 -7.93
C LEU A 198 14.36 -14.94 -6.83
N ALA A 199 13.97 -15.13 -5.56
CA ALA A 199 14.75 -14.71 -4.40
C ALA A 199 16.11 -15.40 -4.37
N GLU A 200 16.16 -16.72 -4.55
CA GLU A 200 17.38 -17.49 -4.59
C GLU A 200 18.29 -17.05 -5.75
N ARG A 201 17.73 -16.97 -6.95
CA ARG A 201 18.48 -16.62 -8.18
C ARG A 201 19.05 -15.21 -8.17
N LEU A 202 18.32 -14.25 -7.56
CA LEU A 202 18.67 -12.83 -7.57
C LEU A 202 19.24 -12.31 -6.24
N GLY A 203 19.41 -13.18 -5.26
CA GLY A 203 19.97 -12.84 -3.95
C GLY A 203 19.05 -11.94 -3.11
N LEU A 204 17.73 -12.06 -3.29
CA LEU A 204 16.72 -11.35 -2.50
C LEU A 204 16.40 -12.13 -1.21
N PHE A 205 15.88 -11.45 -0.20
CA PHE A 205 15.22 -12.10 0.92
C PHE A 205 13.71 -12.20 0.68
N VAL A 206 13.03 -13.04 1.46
CA VAL A 206 11.58 -13.27 1.32
C VAL A 206 10.83 -12.63 2.46
N THR A 207 9.65 -12.09 2.17
CA THR A 207 8.71 -11.58 3.18
C THR A 207 7.34 -12.21 3.03
N GLY A 208 6.47 -11.95 4.00
CA GLY A 208 5.06 -12.31 3.94
C GLY A 208 4.22 -11.33 4.73
N GLY A 209 3.00 -11.11 4.28
CA GLY A 209 2.08 -10.18 4.92
C GLY A 209 0.62 -10.49 4.61
N SER A 210 -0.27 -10.09 5.53
CA SER A 210 -1.72 -10.26 5.37
C SER A 210 -2.36 -9.16 4.52
N ASP A 211 -1.63 -8.14 4.12
CA ASP A 211 -2.15 -6.95 3.42
C ASP A 211 -3.41 -6.37 4.10
N TYR A 212 -3.35 -6.28 5.44
CA TYR A 212 -4.50 -5.96 6.27
C TYR A 212 -4.88 -4.48 6.21
N HIS A 213 -6.06 -4.20 5.68
CA HIS A 213 -6.60 -2.84 5.50
C HIS A 213 -7.75 -2.50 6.48
N GLY A 214 -7.93 -3.27 7.54
CA GLY A 214 -9.03 -3.09 8.47
C GLY A 214 -10.40 -3.18 7.77
N LYS A 215 -11.29 -2.26 8.10
CA LYS A 215 -12.63 -2.19 7.49
C LYS A 215 -12.64 -1.75 6.01
N TYR A 216 -11.51 -1.29 5.49
CA TYR A 216 -11.40 -0.77 4.12
C TYR A 216 -10.92 -1.80 3.10
N GLY A 217 -10.56 -3.00 3.54
CA GLY A 217 -10.09 -4.07 2.69
C GLY A 217 -10.92 -5.34 2.79
N SER A 218 -10.69 -6.22 1.83
CA SER A 218 -11.23 -7.59 1.81
C SER A 218 -10.25 -8.61 2.39
N SER A 219 -9.08 -8.17 2.79
CA SER A 219 -8.01 -9.03 3.30
C SER A 219 -8.47 -9.82 4.53
N PRO A 220 -7.96 -11.04 4.69
CA PRO A 220 -8.18 -11.82 5.90
C PRO A 220 -7.65 -11.12 7.15
N ALA A 221 -7.89 -11.71 8.31
CA ALA A 221 -7.44 -11.12 9.58
C ALA A 221 -5.91 -10.94 9.62
N LEU A 222 -5.46 -9.97 10.41
CA LEU A 222 -4.04 -9.74 10.64
C LEU A 222 -3.34 -11.03 11.11
N GLY A 223 -2.20 -11.36 10.51
CA GLY A 223 -1.40 -12.55 10.84
C GLY A 223 -1.84 -13.83 10.15
N THR A 224 -2.73 -13.79 9.15
CA THR A 224 -3.11 -14.97 8.36
C THR A 224 -2.10 -15.34 7.28
N SER A 225 -1.28 -14.37 6.85
CA SER A 225 -0.13 -14.59 5.97
C SER A 225 1.10 -13.99 6.62
N PHE A 226 2.16 -14.75 6.72
CA PHE A 226 3.43 -14.34 7.34
C PHE A 226 4.56 -15.23 6.82
N VAL A 227 5.80 -14.84 7.09
CA VAL A 227 6.99 -15.64 6.84
C VAL A 227 7.67 -15.95 8.17
N CYS A 228 8.13 -17.18 8.34
CA CYS A 228 8.95 -17.55 9.50
C CYS A 228 10.40 -17.03 9.32
N PRO A 229 11.13 -16.71 10.41
CA PRO A 229 12.51 -16.23 10.32
C PRO A 229 13.42 -17.17 9.51
N GLU A 230 13.23 -18.47 9.64
CA GLU A 230 14.00 -19.49 8.93
C GLU A 230 13.79 -19.44 7.41
N GLU A 231 12.60 -19.07 6.95
CA GLU A 231 12.24 -18.94 5.53
C GLU A 231 12.66 -17.57 4.98
N ALA A 232 12.53 -16.52 5.81
CA ALA A 232 12.88 -15.16 5.44
C ALA A 232 14.39 -14.98 5.16
N GLY A 233 15.23 -15.74 5.85
CA GLY A 233 16.68 -15.67 5.76
C GLY A 233 17.27 -14.58 6.66
N SER A 234 18.57 -14.71 6.94
CA SER A 234 19.31 -13.87 7.92
C SER A 234 19.32 -12.36 7.60
N LYS A 235 19.06 -11.98 6.36
CA LYS A 235 18.99 -10.55 5.98
C LYS A 235 17.80 -9.82 6.61
N VAL A 236 16.72 -10.52 6.93
CA VAL A 236 15.52 -9.94 7.57
C VAL A 236 15.79 -9.61 9.04
N GLU A 237 16.60 -10.42 9.73
CA GLU A 237 16.98 -10.15 11.12
C GLU A 237 17.69 -8.79 11.24
N GLY A 238 18.51 -8.42 10.24
CA GLY A 238 19.18 -7.13 10.19
C GLY A 238 18.26 -5.92 10.15
N LEU A 239 17.01 -6.07 9.66
CA LEU A 239 16.02 -5.00 9.64
C LEU A 239 15.56 -4.61 11.04
N PHE A 240 15.47 -5.58 11.95
CA PHE A 240 15.07 -5.35 13.34
C PHE A 240 16.23 -4.97 14.24
N ALA A 241 17.45 -5.38 13.91
CA ALA A 241 18.64 -5.07 14.68
C ALA A 241 18.95 -3.56 14.72
N SER A 242 18.66 -2.82 13.64
CA SER A 242 18.87 -1.37 13.57
C SER A 242 17.89 -0.58 14.45
N GLU A 243 16.69 -1.06 14.70
CA GLU A 243 15.72 -0.42 15.62
C GLU A 243 15.96 -0.76 17.09
N ALA A 244 16.49 -1.95 17.39
CA ALA A 244 16.89 -2.31 18.76
C ALA A 244 18.06 -1.47 19.27
N ALA A 245 18.88 -0.91 18.39
CA ALA A 245 19.96 0.01 18.74
C ALA A 245 19.49 1.45 19.01
N LEU A 246 18.23 1.78 18.76
CA LEU A 246 17.60 3.09 18.98
C LEU A 246 16.69 3.11 20.24
N SER A 247 16.61 2.01 20.96
CA SER A 247 15.90 1.87 22.24
C SER A 247 16.87 2.00 23.41
#